data_f8d6c3bc9b8c694db331d8a38d284df0
#
_entry.id   f8d6c3bc9b8c694db331d8a38d284df0
#
_cell.length_a   1.000
_cell.length_b   1.000
_cell.length_c   1.000
_cell.angle_alpha   90.00
_cell.angle_beta   90.00
_cell.angle_gamma   90.00
#
_symmetry.space_group_name_H-M   'P 1'
#
loop_
_entity.id
_entity.type
_entity.pdbx_description
1 polymer ?
#
loop_
_entity_poly.entity_id
_entity_poly.type
_entity_poly.pdbx_seq_one_letter_code
_entity_poly.pdbx_strand_id
1 'polypeptide(L)'
;MNRVGVIDIGSNAIRFMLTEVEEGGYFRIIDELSTTVRLGYDLIDNDFISDEKIQKTISTLTTFKSLASVSKVCDIVTVATEALSAATNKDRFVHTIKEALDMDVIVLSSEEELYFSYLGVTKSIYFDNSLLVDVAGTSTYIAWILNGEIKESVTLPIGSVNLTYKYNLQDRILRDDLEGAITKIYSELSDIEWLGNNTFDSIIGVGGTDRKSVV
;
A
#
# COMPACT_ATOMS: atom_id res chain seq x y z
N MET A 1 4.20 3.91 27.92
CA MET A 1 3.86 4.20 26.51
C MET A 1 5.11 4.01 25.67
N ASN A 2 5.06 3.15 24.69
CA ASN A 2 6.19 2.88 23.79
C ASN A 2 5.92 3.57 22.45
N ARG A 3 6.92 4.25 21.91
CA ARG A 3 6.85 4.81 20.56
C ARG A 3 7.41 3.83 19.56
N VAL A 4 6.65 3.59 18.50
CA VAL A 4 7.01 2.70 17.40
C VAL A 4 6.96 3.50 16.10
N GLY A 5 8.00 3.36 15.29
CA GLY A 5 8.03 3.87 13.93
C GLY A 5 7.61 2.76 12.96
N VAL A 6 6.68 3.06 12.08
CA VAL A 6 6.32 2.16 10.97
C VAL A 6 6.71 2.83 9.67
N ILE A 7 7.51 2.15 8.85
CA ILE A 7 7.89 2.60 7.52
C ILE A 7 7.24 1.66 6.51
N ASP A 8 6.47 2.24 5.60
CA ASP A 8 5.82 1.56 4.48
C ASP A 8 6.48 1.99 3.16
N ILE A 9 7.18 1.07 2.50
CA ILE A 9 7.81 1.29 1.19
C ILE A 9 6.82 0.87 0.11
N GLY A 10 5.96 1.81 -0.28
CA GLY A 10 4.95 1.59 -1.32
C GLY A 10 5.47 1.88 -2.74
N SER A 11 4.70 1.46 -3.73
CA SER A 11 4.99 1.67 -5.16
C SER A 11 5.06 3.14 -5.60
N ASN A 12 4.31 4.03 -4.96
CA ASN A 12 4.32 5.46 -5.27
C ASN A 12 5.15 6.28 -4.28
N ALA A 13 4.99 6.03 -2.99
CA ALA A 13 5.61 6.81 -1.92
C ALA A 13 6.07 5.91 -0.78
N ILE A 14 7.08 6.38 -0.06
CA ILE A 14 7.51 5.81 1.21
C ILE A 14 6.89 6.64 2.32
N ARG A 15 6.23 5.98 3.26
CA ARG A 15 5.56 6.62 4.39
C ARG A 15 6.26 6.24 5.68
N PHE A 16 6.31 7.20 6.60
CA PHE A 16 6.73 6.96 7.98
C PHE A 16 5.61 7.39 8.90
N MET A 17 5.15 6.49 9.74
CA MET A 17 4.21 6.74 10.81
C MET A 17 4.90 6.63 12.16
N LEU A 18 4.81 7.69 12.96
CA LEU A 18 5.20 7.67 14.35
C LEU A 18 3.96 7.38 15.20
N THR A 19 3.97 6.26 15.90
CA THR A 19 2.86 5.83 16.75
C THR A 19 3.26 5.75 18.21
N GLU A 20 2.32 6.01 19.07
CA GLU A 20 2.41 5.74 20.52
C GLU A 20 1.50 4.56 20.83
N VAL A 21 2.09 3.51 21.39
CA VAL A 21 1.37 2.25 21.71
C VAL A 21 1.18 2.17 23.22
N GLU A 22 -0.05 1.91 23.64
CA GLU A 22 -0.45 1.75 25.04
C GLU A 22 -0.55 0.26 25.41
N GLU A 23 -0.57 -0.01 26.72
CA GLU A 23 -0.89 -1.33 27.22
C GLU A 23 -2.30 -1.74 26.78
N GLY A 24 -2.45 -2.94 26.19
CA GLY A 24 -3.70 -3.41 25.61
C GLY A 24 -3.78 -3.28 24.08
N GLY A 25 -2.73 -2.73 23.43
CA GLY A 25 -2.64 -2.67 21.96
C GLY A 25 -3.37 -1.50 21.33
N TYR A 26 -3.86 -0.55 22.11
CA TYR A 26 -4.34 0.71 21.59
C TYR A 26 -3.16 1.54 21.10
N PHE A 27 -3.32 2.20 19.96
CA PHE A 27 -2.29 3.07 19.42
C PHE A 27 -2.86 4.42 18.97
N ARG A 28 -1.99 5.41 18.99
CA ARG A 28 -2.28 6.74 18.48
C ARG A 28 -1.19 7.16 17.52
N ILE A 29 -1.59 7.62 16.33
CA ILE A 29 -0.67 8.24 15.38
C ILE A 29 -0.30 9.62 15.92
N ILE A 30 1.02 9.86 16.11
CA ILE A 30 1.57 11.13 16.57
C ILE A 30 1.91 12.00 15.37
N ASP A 31 2.52 11.40 14.34
CA ASP A 31 2.97 12.09 13.13
C ASP A 31 3.01 11.15 11.94
N GLU A 32 2.83 11.69 10.74
CA GLU A 32 2.89 10.96 9.48
C GLU A 32 3.65 11.79 8.45
N LEU A 33 4.66 11.17 7.84
CA LEU A 33 5.46 11.76 6.77
C LEU A 33 5.42 10.89 5.53
N SER A 34 5.45 11.52 4.36
CA SER A 34 5.43 10.81 3.09
C SER A 34 6.39 11.46 2.10
N THR A 35 7.16 10.62 1.41
CA THR A 35 8.08 11.05 0.35
C THR A 35 7.80 10.26 -0.92
N THR A 36 7.51 10.96 -2.01
CA THR A 36 7.25 10.34 -3.31
C THR A 36 8.54 9.85 -3.94
N VAL A 37 8.66 8.54 -4.14
CA VAL A 37 9.80 7.87 -4.79
C VAL A 37 9.44 7.28 -6.14
N ARG A 38 8.21 6.78 -6.30
CA ARG A 38 7.66 6.21 -7.53
C ARG A 38 8.40 4.95 -7.99
N LEU A 39 8.59 4.00 -7.08
CA LEU A 39 9.21 2.69 -7.39
C LEU A 39 8.40 1.92 -8.45
N GLY A 40 7.07 2.02 -8.39
CA GLY A 40 6.17 1.32 -9.29
C GLY A 40 6.34 1.66 -10.77
N TYR A 41 6.85 2.86 -11.09
CA TYR A 41 7.13 3.24 -12.49
C TYR A 41 8.28 2.40 -13.08
N ASP A 42 9.35 2.21 -12.31
CA ASP A 42 10.46 1.37 -12.74
C ASP A 42 10.01 -0.08 -12.97
N LEU A 43 9.11 -0.59 -12.11
CA LEU A 43 8.60 -1.96 -12.21
C LEU A 43 7.66 -2.18 -13.40
N ILE A 44 6.94 -1.14 -13.83
CA ILE A 44 6.10 -1.20 -15.03
C ILE A 44 6.97 -1.28 -16.29
N ASP A 45 8.06 -0.50 -16.33
CA ASP A 45 8.89 -0.36 -17.52
C ASP A 45 9.95 -1.48 -17.66
N ASN A 46 10.52 -1.93 -16.54
CA ASN A 46 11.78 -2.68 -16.55
C ASN A 46 11.81 -3.95 -15.69
N ASP A 47 10.79 -4.26 -14.92
CA ASP A 47 10.75 -5.36 -13.94
C ASP A 47 11.84 -5.29 -12.85
N PHE A 48 12.55 -4.17 -12.74
CA PHE A 48 13.57 -3.95 -11.71
C PHE A 48 13.59 -2.50 -11.21
N ILE A 49 14.12 -2.30 -10.03
CA ILE A 49 14.29 -0.96 -9.42
C ILE A 49 15.65 -0.41 -9.81
N SER A 50 15.69 0.77 -10.41
CA SER A 50 16.91 1.47 -10.82
C SER A 50 17.79 1.87 -9.63
N ASP A 51 19.09 2.00 -9.85
CA ASP A 51 20.04 2.47 -8.84
C ASP A 51 19.67 3.88 -8.30
N GLU A 52 19.14 4.74 -9.17
CA GLU A 52 18.64 6.05 -8.77
C GLU A 52 17.53 5.95 -7.71
N LYS A 53 16.56 5.05 -7.94
CA LYS A 53 15.45 4.82 -7.00
C LYS A 53 15.92 4.15 -5.72
N ILE A 54 16.87 3.23 -5.79
CA ILE A 54 17.51 2.64 -4.61
C ILE A 54 18.16 3.73 -3.77
N GLN A 55 18.96 4.61 -4.37
CA GLN A 55 19.61 5.72 -3.64
C GLN A 55 18.61 6.72 -3.06
N LYS A 56 17.55 7.04 -3.81
CA LYS A 56 16.47 7.90 -3.30
C LYS A 56 15.75 7.27 -2.12
N THR A 57 15.52 5.96 -2.16
CA THR A 57 14.94 5.20 -1.04
C THR A 57 15.85 5.28 0.18
N ILE A 58 17.14 4.99 0.04
CA ILE A 58 18.11 5.06 1.14
C ILE A 58 18.14 6.46 1.77
N SER A 59 18.18 7.51 0.95
CA SER A 59 18.14 8.90 1.42
C SER A 59 16.86 9.22 2.22
N THR A 60 15.72 8.74 1.74
CA THR A 60 14.43 8.89 2.43
C THR A 60 14.41 8.15 3.76
N LEU A 61 14.84 6.89 3.76
CA LEU A 61 14.92 6.07 4.98
C LEU A 61 15.90 6.63 6.00
N THR A 62 17.03 7.22 5.55
CA THR A 62 17.98 7.92 6.42
C THR A 62 17.31 9.08 7.16
N THR A 63 16.52 9.86 6.44
CA THR A 63 15.75 10.96 7.04
C THR A 63 14.75 10.44 8.07
N PHE A 64 13.99 9.40 7.75
CA PHE A 64 13.01 8.81 8.67
C PHE A 64 13.65 8.18 9.90
N LYS A 65 14.79 7.49 9.73
CA LYS A 65 15.57 6.94 10.84
C LYS A 65 16.07 8.02 11.79
N SER A 66 16.52 9.17 11.23
CA SER A 66 16.95 10.31 12.02
C SER A 66 15.80 10.93 12.83
N LEU A 67 14.62 11.08 12.21
CA LEU A 67 13.41 11.56 12.89
C LEU A 67 12.95 10.60 13.99
N ALA A 68 12.97 9.31 13.73
CA ALA A 68 12.65 8.28 14.72
C ALA A 68 13.58 8.37 15.94
N SER A 69 14.87 8.57 15.71
CA SER A 69 15.88 8.72 16.79
C SER A 69 15.58 9.93 17.67
N VAL A 70 15.31 11.10 17.08
CA VAL A 70 14.96 12.32 17.82
C VAL A 70 13.65 12.15 18.59
N SER A 71 12.70 11.42 18.02
CA SER A 71 11.38 11.15 18.62
C SER A 71 11.40 10.08 19.71
N LYS A 72 12.57 9.53 20.05
CA LYS A 72 12.76 8.46 21.03
C LYS A 72 11.91 7.21 20.72
N VAL A 73 11.90 6.82 19.47
CA VAL A 73 11.27 5.59 19.00
C VAL A 73 12.04 4.38 19.55
N CYS A 74 11.33 3.43 20.13
CA CYS A 74 11.92 2.22 20.71
C CYS A 74 12.22 1.18 19.64
N ASP A 75 11.40 1.13 18.58
CA ASP A 75 11.53 0.15 17.51
C ASP A 75 11.01 0.73 16.19
N ILE A 76 11.61 0.30 15.06
CA ILE A 76 11.21 0.67 13.72
C ILE A 76 10.90 -0.60 12.93
N VAL A 77 9.65 -0.73 12.52
CA VAL A 77 9.20 -1.78 11.61
C VAL A 77 9.17 -1.22 10.20
N THR A 78 9.92 -1.84 9.28
CA THR A 78 9.94 -1.44 7.87
C THR A 78 9.35 -2.56 7.03
N VAL A 79 8.26 -2.24 6.33
CA VAL A 79 7.60 -3.13 5.39
C VAL A 79 7.72 -2.59 3.98
N ALA A 80 7.68 -3.47 3.01
CA ALA A 80 7.55 -3.12 1.60
C ALA A 80 6.39 -3.90 1.00
N THR A 81 5.68 -3.24 0.09
CA THR A 81 4.49 -3.82 -0.55
C THR A 81 4.84 -4.88 -1.58
N GLU A 82 3.85 -5.66 -1.97
CA GLU A 82 3.95 -6.70 -3.01
C GLU A 82 4.56 -6.20 -4.30
N ALA A 83 4.37 -4.91 -4.65
CA ALA A 83 5.01 -4.34 -5.83
C ALA A 83 6.53 -4.56 -5.86
N LEU A 84 7.19 -4.55 -4.69
CA LEU A 84 8.61 -4.88 -4.59
C LEU A 84 8.87 -6.39 -4.81
N SER A 85 7.92 -7.26 -4.46
CA SER A 85 8.10 -8.71 -4.60
C SER A 85 8.24 -9.13 -6.07
N ALA A 86 7.64 -8.39 -6.99
CA ALA A 86 7.73 -8.59 -8.43
C ALA A 86 9.07 -8.12 -9.05
N ALA A 87 9.86 -7.33 -8.33
CA ALA A 87 11.13 -6.82 -8.84
C ALA A 87 12.18 -7.92 -8.96
N THR A 88 12.80 -8.05 -10.14
CA THR A 88 13.85 -9.04 -10.40
C THR A 88 15.11 -8.82 -9.55
N ASN A 89 15.33 -7.59 -9.07
CA ASN A 89 16.44 -7.22 -8.18
C ASN A 89 16.01 -6.94 -6.73
N LYS A 90 14.90 -7.51 -6.29
CA LYS A 90 14.37 -7.36 -4.92
C LYS A 90 15.42 -7.62 -3.84
N ASP A 91 16.11 -8.74 -3.95
CA ASP A 91 17.10 -9.15 -2.92
C ASP A 91 18.26 -8.15 -2.83
N ARG A 92 18.72 -7.63 -3.97
CA ARG A 92 19.72 -6.56 -4.02
C ARG A 92 19.19 -5.29 -3.36
N PHE A 93 17.93 -4.90 -3.62
CA PHE A 93 17.31 -3.73 -3.01
C PHE A 93 17.27 -3.84 -1.50
N VAL A 94 16.76 -4.94 -0.96
CA VAL A 94 16.68 -5.20 0.49
C VAL A 94 18.08 -5.25 1.13
N HIS A 95 19.01 -5.96 0.49
CA HIS A 95 20.39 -6.08 0.98
C HIS A 95 21.09 -4.72 1.02
N THR A 96 20.95 -3.89 -0.01
CA THR A 96 21.56 -2.55 -0.05
C THR A 96 21.03 -1.65 1.07
N ILE A 97 19.74 -1.72 1.39
CA ILE A 97 19.15 -1.00 2.52
C ILE A 97 19.72 -1.51 3.85
N LYS A 98 19.82 -2.83 4.00
CA LYS A 98 20.41 -3.44 5.21
C LYS A 98 21.85 -3.01 5.42
N GLU A 99 22.68 -3.05 4.39
CA GLU A 99 24.08 -2.61 4.47
C GLU A 99 24.23 -1.12 4.78
N ALA A 100 23.42 -0.27 4.13
CA ALA A 100 23.54 1.17 4.28
C ALA A 100 22.99 1.70 5.62
N LEU A 101 21.92 1.10 6.14
CA LEU A 101 21.16 1.66 7.26
C LEU A 101 21.00 0.71 8.45
N ASP A 102 21.47 -0.53 8.35
CA ASP A 102 21.19 -1.59 9.33
C ASP A 102 19.67 -1.68 9.64
N MET A 103 18.85 -1.68 8.58
CA MET A 103 17.39 -1.80 8.65
C MET A 103 16.97 -3.06 7.91
N ASP A 104 16.16 -3.87 8.57
CA ASP A 104 15.52 -5.02 7.93
C ASP A 104 14.22 -4.57 7.24
N VAL A 105 14.01 -5.03 6.00
CA VAL A 105 12.80 -4.76 5.22
C VAL A 105 12.04 -6.06 5.05
N ILE A 106 10.82 -6.09 5.57
CA ILE A 106 9.88 -7.21 5.40
C ILE A 106 9.08 -6.96 4.13
N VAL A 107 9.27 -7.81 3.12
CA VAL A 107 8.47 -7.72 1.88
C VAL A 107 7.20 -8.52 2.07
N LEU A 108 6.07 -7.83 2.06
CA LEU A 108 4.76 -8.44 2.26
C LEU A 108 4.28 -9.16 0.99
N SER A 109 3.58 -10.26 1.17
CA SER A 109 2.76 -10.86 0.12
C SER A 109 1.43 -10.11 -0.04
N SER A 110 0.71 -10.35 -1.14
CA SER A 110 -0.63 -9.79 -1.37
C SER A 110 -1.61 -10.14 -0.26
N GLU A 111 -1.54 -11.37 0.24
CA GLU A 111 -2.40 -11.84 1.33
C GLU A 111 -2.07 -11.13 2.65
N GLU A 112 -0.78 -10.91 2.93
CA GLU A 112 -0.35 -10.17 4.11
C GLU A 112 -0.76 -8.69 4.04
N GLU A 113 -0.63 -8.03 2.87
CA GLU A 113 -1.11 -6.65 2.69
C GLU A 113 -2.61 -6.55 2.95
N LEU A 114 -3.39 -7.42 2.32
CA LEU A 114 -4.83 -7.46 2.53
C LEU A 114 -5.18 -7.70 4.02
N TYR A 115 -4.48 -8.65 4.65
CA TYR A 115 -4.71 -8.94 6.07
C TYR A 115 -4.39 -7.74 6.98
N PHE A 116 -3.31 -7.01 6.72
CA PHE A 116 -2.99 -5.81 7.49
C PHE A 116 -3.99 -4.66 7.22
N SER A 117 -4.45 -4.49 5.98
CA SER A 117 -5.53 -3.54 5.67
C SER A 117 -6.81 -3.90 6.42
N TYR A 118 -7.19 -5.17 6.42
CA TYR A 118 -8.32 -5.68 7.19
C TYR A 118 -8.16 -5.42 8.68
N LEU A 119 -7.00 -5.74 9.28
CA LEU A 119 -6.73 -5.46 10.69
C LEU A 119 -6.83 -3.97 11.04
N GLY A 120 -6.30 -3.10 10.20
CA GLY A 120 -6.37 -1.66 10.38
C GLY A 120 -7.81 -1.16 10.41
N VAL A 121 -8.64 -1.67 9.53
CA VAL A 121 -10.07 -1.31 9.45
C VAL A 121 -10.85 -1.84 10.64
N THR A 122 -10.63 -3.10 11.06
CA THR A 122 -11.32 -3.69 12.22
C THR A 122 -11.05 -2.99 13.54
N LYS A 123 -9.91 -2.29 13.64
CA LYS A 123 -9.58 -1.47 14.80
C LYS A 123 -10.19 -0.06 14.78
N SER A 124 -10.69 0.36 13.62
CA SER A 124 -11.16 1.73 13.39
C SER A 124 -12.68 1.86 13.33
N ILE A 125 -13.36 0.90 12.72
CA ILE A 125 -14.80 0.93 12.51
C ILE A 125 -15.42 -0.46 12.72
N TYR A 126 -16.70 -0.47 13.09
CA TYR A 126 -17.48 -1.72 13.10
C TYR A 126 -18.14 -1.93 11.74
N PHE A 127 -18.10 -3.16 11.25
CA PHE A 127 -18.78 -3.59 10.03
C PHE A 127 -19.08 -5.10 10.12
N ASP A 128 -20.07 -5.54 9.38
CA ASP A 128 -20.49 -6.94 9.36
C ASP A 128 -20.40 -7.49 7.92
N ASN A 129 -21.46 -7.37 7.11
CA ASN A 129 -21.47 -7.85 5.73
C ASN A 129 -20.98 -6.75 4.78
N SER A 130 -19.67 -6.68 4.53
CA SER A 130 -19.05 -5.55 3.85
C SER A 130 -18.00 -5.97 2.83
N LEU A 131 -17.81 -5.13 1.81
CA LEU A 131 -16.64 -5.19 0.95
C LEU A 131 -15.55 -4.26 1.48
N LEU A 132 -14.36 -4.80 1.70
CA LEU A 132 -13.14 -4.03 1.87
C LEU A 132 -12.49 -3.88 0.50
N VAL A 133 -12.20 -2.66 0.09
CA VAL A 133 -11.53 -2.34 -1.18
C VAL A 133 -10.32 -1.46 -0.88
N ASP A 134 -9.14 -1.99 -1.07
CA ASP A 134 -7.87 -1.26 -0.91
C ASP A 134 -7.23 -1.02 -2.27
N VAL A 135 -7.20 0.24 -2.71
CA VAL A 135 -6.60 0.63 -3.99
C VAL A 135 -5.17 1.09 -3.74
N ALA A 136 -4.23 0.19 -3.99
CA ALA A 136 -2.80 0.46 -3.92
C ALA A 136 -2.26 1.07 -5.23
N GLY A 137 -0.95 1.14 -5.39
CA GLY A 137 -0.34 1.71 -6.58
C GLY A 137 -0.40 0.80 -7.80
N THR A 138 -0.10 -0.48 -7.66
CA THR A 138 -0.03 -1.45 -8.75
C THR A 138 -1.10 -2.53 -8.68
N SER A 139 -1.75 -2.67 -7.54
CA SER A 139 -2.78 -3.68 -7.28
C SER A 139 -4.00 -3.08 -6.58
N THR A 140 -5.11 -3.80 -6.61
CA THR A 140 -6.32 -3.51 -5.81
C THR A 140 -6.71 -4.80 -5.09
N TYR A 141 -6.85 -4.72 -3.79
CA TYR A 141 -7.30 -5.82 -2.94
C TYR A 141 -8.78 -5.66 -2.66
N ILE A 142 -9.54 -6.72 -2.87
CA ILE A 142 -10.97 -6.76 -2.55
C ILE A 142 -11.21 -7.96 -1.65
N ALA A 143 -11.86 -7.73 -0.51
CA ALA A 143 -12.27 -8.79 0.40
C ALA A 143 -13.74 -8.65 0.79
N TRP A 144 -14.43 -9.76 0.82
CA TRP A 144 -15.73 -9.87 1.45
C TRP A 144 -15.57 -10.24 2.92
N ILE A 145 -16.05 -9.37 3.77
CA ILE A 145 -16.01 -9.56 5.22
C ILE A 145 -17.44 -9.83 5.70
N LEU A 146 -17.61 -10.95 6.41
CA LEU A 146 -18.88 -11.38 6.97
C LEU A 146 -18.66 -11.87 8.39
N ASN A 147 -19.43 -11.35 9.36
CA ASN A 147 -19.31 -11.66 10.79
C ASN A 147 -17.88 -11.48 11.32
N GLY A 148 -17.18 -10.44 10.86
CA GLY A 148 -15.82 -10.15 11.29
C GLY A 148 -14.74 -11.08 10.75
N GLU A 149 -15.01 -11.86 9.70
CA GLU A 149 -14.05 -12.75 9.04
C GLU A 149 -13.99 -12.49 7.54
N ILE A 150 -12.81 -12.63 6.95
CA ILE A 150 -12.65 -12.64 5.49
C ILE A 150 -13.21 -13.96 4.96
N LYS A 151 -14.26 -13.88 4.14
CA LYS A 151 -14.89 -15.03 3.50
C LYS A 151 -14.27 -15.32 2.13
N GLU A 152 -14.13 -14.28 1.33
CA GLU A 152 -13.52 -14.35 0.00
C GLU A 152 -12.60 -13.17 -0.17
N SER A 153 -11.57 -13.33 -0.98
CA SER A 153 -10.69 -12.23 -1.35
C SER A 153 -10.08 -12.43 -2.73
N VAL A 154 -9.70 -11.33 -3.35
CA VAL A 154 -9.00 -11.31 -4.63
C VAL A 154 -8.06 -10.13 -4.69
N THR A 155 -6.92 -10.32 -5.34
CA THR A 155 -6.00 -9.26 -5.73
C THR A 155 -6.07 -9.07 -7.23
N LEU A 156 -6.40 -7.83 -7.65
CA LEU A 156 -6.47 -7.45 -9.05
C LEU A 156 -5.18 -6.73 -9.45
N PRO A 157 -4.63 -6.99 -10.66
CA PRO A 157 -3.41 -6.35 -11.15
C PRO A 157 -3.69 -4.94 -11.72
N ILE A 158 -4.56 -4.20 -11.04
CA ILE A 158 -4.95 -2.82 -11.36
C ILE A 158 -4.79 -1.96 -10.11
N GLY A 159 -4.12 -0.84 -10.25
CA GLY A 159 -3.91 0.12 -9.16
C GLY A 159 -3.76 1.54 -9.72
N SER A 160 -3.63 2.51 -8.83
CA SER A 160 -3.60 3.92 -9.20
C SER A 160 -2.40 4.28 -10.09
N VAL A 161 -1.25 3.67 -9.88
CA VAL A 161 -0.01 3.96 -10.63
C VAL A 161 -0.07 3.32 -12.02
N ASN A 162 -0.34 2.01 -12.10
CA ASN A 162 -0.31 1.31 -13.39
C ASN A 162 -1.47 1.73 -14.31
N LEU A 163 -2.66 2.02 -13.79
CA LEU A 163 -3.75 2.59 -14.60
C LEU A 163 -3.39 3.98 -15.11
N THR A 164 -2.88 4.85 -14.23
CA THR A 164 -2.45 6.20 -14.61
C THR A 164 -1.39 6.17 -15.70
N TYR A 165 -0.40 5.28 -15.57
CA TYR A 165 0.67 5.15 -16.55
C TYR A 165 0.17 4.59 -17.88
N LYS A 166 -0.54 3.47 -17.83
CA LYS A 166 -1.00 2.75 -19.02
C LYS A 166 -1.99 3.54 -19.87
N TYR A 167 -2.85 4.33 -19.24
CA TYR A 167 -3.92 5.07 -19.89
C TYR A 167 -3.68 6.59 -19.89
N ASN A 168 -2.45 7.06 -19.66
CA ASN A 168 -2.05 8.47 -19.69
C ASN A 168 -2.95 9.39 -18.85
N LEU A 169 -3.36 8.95 -17.66
CA LEU A 169 -4.30 9.69 -16.79
C LEU A 169 -3.60 10.73 -15.89
N GLN A 170 -2.47 11.31 -16.30
CA GLN A 170 -1.67 12.22 -15.45
C GLN A 170 -2.12 13.66 -15.52
N ASP A 171 -2.07 14.27 -16.72
CA ASP A 171 -2.29 15.71 -16.89
C ASP A 171 -3.60 16.02 -17.62
N ARG A 172 -3.63 15.78 -18.94
CA ARG A 172 -4.81 15.97 -19.77
C ARG A 172 -5.42 14.62 -20.11
N ILE A 173 -6.45 14.25 -19.36
CA ILE A 173 -7.17 13.00 -19.60
C ILE A 173 -7.99 13.14 -20.87
N LEU A 174 -7.71 12.30 -21.87
CA LEU A 174 -8.55 12.17 -23.05
C LEU A 174 -9.70 11.20 -22.75
N ARG A 175 -10.80 11.36 -23.47
CA ARG A 175 -11.99 10.53 -23.29
C ARG A 175 -11.70 9.06 -23.56
N ASP A 176 -10.98 8.78 -24.64
CA ASP A 176 -10.64 7.41 -25.04
C ASP A 176 -9.72 6.72 -24.00
N ASP A 177 -8.77 7.46 -23.42
CA ASP A 177 -7.90 6.97 -22.33
C ASP A 177 -8.72 6.60 -21.08
N LEU A 178 -9.65 7.47 -20.70
CA LEU A 178 -10.56 7.21 -19.57
C LEU A 178 -11.47 6.01 -19.83
N GLU A 179 -12.09 5.93 -21.01
CA GLU A 179 -12.95 4.81 -21.41
C GLU A 179 -12.16 3.49 -21.44
N GLY A 180 -10.90 3.51 -21.89
CA GLY A 180 -10.00 2.37 -21.85
C GLY A 180 -9.71 1.89 -20.42
N ALA A 181 -9.40 2.81 -19.51
CA ALA A 181 -9.17 2.48 -18.10
C ALA A 181 -10.44 1.90 -17.44
N ILE A 182 -11.60 2.52 -17.67
CA ILE A 182 -12.89 2.05 -17.16
C ILE A 182 -13.19 0.63 -17.68
N THR A 183 -13.00 0.39 -18.97
CA THR A 183 -13.22 -0.92 -19.59
C THR A 183 -12.34 -2.00 -18.94
N LYS A 184 -11.07 -1.66 -18.70
CA LYS A 184 -10.15 -2.58 -18.00
C LYS A 184 -10.62 -2.90 -16.59
N ILE A 185 -11.04 -1.89 -15.81
CA ILE A 185 -11.56 -2.09 -14.45
C ILE A 185 -12.80 -3.00 -14.49
N TYR A 186 -13.75 -2.73 -15.37
CA TYR A 186 -14.95 -3.57 -15.50
C TYR A 186 -14.62 -5.00 -15.90
N SER A 187 -13.67 -5.21 -16.80
CA SER A 187 -13.21 -6.55 -17.18
C SER A 187 -12.68 -7.33 -15.97
N GLU A 188 -11.81 -6.70 -15.16
CA GLU A 188 -11.25 -7.36 -13.97
C GLU A 188 -12.33 -7.67 -12.91
N LEU A 189 -13.27 -6.75 -12.70
CA LEU A 189 -14.33 -6.95 -11.72
C LEU A 189 -15.37 -8.00 -12.16
N SER A 190 -15.64 -8.12 -13.46
CA SER A 190 -16.63 -9.09 -13.99
C SER A 190 -16.18 -10.54 -13.86
N ASP A 191 -14.88 -10.77 -13.72
CA ASP A 191 -14.32 -12.12 -13.53
C ASP A 191 -14.46 -12.63 -12.08
N ILE A 192 -14.93 -11.77 -11.15
CA ILE A 192 -15.10 -12.12 -9.74
C ILE A 192 -16.53 -12.63 -9.51
N GLU A 193 -16.72 -13.94 -9.61
CA GLU A 193 -18.05 -14.56 -9.51
C GLU A 193 -18.79 -14.23 -8.20
N TRP A 194 -18.08 -14.30 -7.06
CA TRP A 194 -18.70 -14.05 -5.76
C TRP A 194 -19.13 -12.59 -5.57
N LEU A 195 -18.53 -11.64 -6.27
CA LEU A 195 -18.89 -10.23 -6.20
C LEU A 195 -20.27 -9.96 -6.81
N GLY A 196 -20.59 -10.63 -7.94
CA GLY A 196 -21.87 -10.50 -8.63
C GLY A 196 -23.01 -11.30 -8.00
N ASN A 197 -22.69 -12.34 -7.22
CA ASN A 197 -23.67 -13.27 -6.66
C ASN A 197 -24.09 -12.98 -5.22
N ASN A 198 -23.49 -11.96 -4.58
CA ASN A 198 -23.78 -11.60 -3.20
C ASN A 198 -24.25 -10.15 -3.09
N THR A 199 -24.85 -9.82 -1.95
CA THR A 199 -25.23 -8.46 -1.58
C THR A 199 -24.43 -8.02 -0.37
N PHE A 200 -24.04 -6.77 -0.33
CA PHE A 200 -23.18 -6.20 0.71
C PHE A 200 -23.89 -4.98 1.31
N ASP A 201 -23.79 -4.83 2.63
CA ASP A 201 -24.44 -3.73 3.34
C ASP A 201 -23.62 -2.43 3.22
N SER A 202 -22.30 -2.57 3.03
CA SER A 202 -21.40 -1.42 2.89
C SER A 202 -20.13 -1.74 2.08
N ILE A 203 -19.48 -0.68 1.61
CA ILE A 203 -18.14 -0.74 1.01
C ILE A 203 -17.22 0.12 1.87
N ILE A 204 -16.08 -0.43 2.23
CA ILE A 204 -15.03 0.22 3.01
C ILE A 204 -13.85 0.45 2.10
N GLY A 205 -13.60 1.71 1.75
CA GLY A 205 -12.44 2.11 0.96
C GLY A 205 -11.21 2.31 1.83
N VAL A 206 -10.08 1.75 1.42
CA VAL A 206 -8.76 1.98 2.00
C VAL A 206 -7.82 2.49 0.91
N GLY A 207 -6.86 3.31 1.29
CA GLY A 207 -5.83 3.80 0.37
C GLY A 207 -5.74 5.32 0.31
N GLY A 208 -4.62 5.80 -0.23
CA GLY A 208 -4.34 7.24 -0.33
C GLY A 208 -5.21 7.96 -1.37
N THR A 209 -5.74 7.24 -2.33
CA THR A 209 -6.56 7.79 -3.43
C THR A 209 -7.95 8.16 -2.95
N ASP A 210 -8.52 7.39 -2.04
CA ASP A 210 -9.88 7.62 -1.53
C ASP A 210 -9.99 8.92 -0.70
N ARG A 211 -8.94 9.33 -0.02
CA ARG A 211 -8.92 10.61 0.74
C ARG A 211 -9.20 11.86 -0.11
N LYS A 212 -9.09 11.77 -1.44
CA LYS A 212 -9.37 12.85 -2.39
C LYS A 212 -10.77 12.78 -3.00
N SER A 213 -11.47 11.68 -2.81
CA SER A 213 -12.80 11.42 -3.39
C SER A 213 -13.94 11.98 -2.54
N VAL A 214 -13.64 12.41 -1.32
CA VAL A 214 -14.63 13.01 -0.41
C VAL A 214 -14.55 14.53 -0.55
N VAL A 215 -15.20 15.06 -1.59
CA VAL A 215 -15.53 16.49 -1.75
C VAL A 215 -16.99 16.62 -2.07
#